data_4d8c67af27f3359a0eb1989c7aa7db30
#
_entry.id   4d8c67af27f3359a0eb1989c7aa7db30
#
_cell.length_a   1.000
_cell.length_b   1.000
_cell.length_c   1.000
_cell.angle_alpha   90.00
_cell.angle_beta   90.00
_cell.angle_gamma   90.00
#
_symmetry.space_group_name_H-M   'P 1'
#
loop_
_entity.id
_entity.type
_entity.pdbx_description
1 polymer ?
#
loop_
_entity_poly.entity_id
_entity_poly.type
_entity_poly.pdbx_seq_one_letter_code
_entity_poly.pdbx_strand_id
1 'polypeptide(L)'
;MIVLQLVDIARKITSFPSLLATRLAGKRFWEQLQICLREPDTNVVIILSFAGIEIMDASFADEVFGKLATQRARKDVSCGPVMLVDANETCIENLKMALETRIDRESPEQERLRNCVLPMLQGDAMTLIGKFEDHVFQSFELLSKHKTLTARDLADVLNLNLNAASTRLKTLADLGLAFRTEIRDAQGKQFVYHRLQ
;
A
#
# COMPACT_ATOMS: atom_id res chain seq x y z
N MET A 1 -5.00 14.79 -1.05
CA MET A 1 -4.27 14.02 -0.03
C MET A 1 -4.99 14.17 1.29
N ILE A 2 -5.27 13.06 1.99
CA ILE A 2 -5.92 13.01 3.30
C ILE A 2 -4.94 12.38 4.28
N VAL A 3 -4.75 13.01 5.45
CA VAL A 3 -3.87 12.48 6.50
C VAL A 3 -4.75 11.97 7.65
N LEU A 4 -4.60 10.70 7.97
CA LEU A 4 -5.24 10.05 9.12
C LEU A 4 -4.17 9.75 10.17
N GLN A 5 -4.29 10.37 11.33
CA GLN A 5 -3.43 10.09 12.48
C GLN A 5 -3.93 8.80 13.15
N LEU A 6 -3.10 7.75 13.17
CA LEU A 6 -3.49 6.48 13.78
C LEU A 6 -3.78 6.63 15.27
N VAL A 7 -3.08 7.53 15.96
CA VAL A 7 -3.30 7.83 17.38
C VAL A 7 -4.71 8.38 17.63
N ASP A 8 -5.29 9.13 16.70
CA ASP A 8 -6.66 9.66 16.85
C ASP A 8 -7.73 8.58 16.66
N ILE A 9 -7.46 7.62 15.77
CA ILE A 9 -8.32 6.44 15.64
C ILE A 9 -8.20 5.59 16.91
N ALA A 10 -6.97 5.40 17.43
CA ALA A 10 -6.72 4.64 18.65
C ALA A 10 -7.43 5.23 19.87
N ARG A 11 -7.49 6.54 20.03
CA ARG A 11 -8.21 7.24 21.12
C ARG A 11 -9.70 6.86 21.23
N LYS A 12 -10.30 6.45 20.12
CA LYS A 12 -11.72 6.01 20.10
C LYS A 12 -11.94 4.61 20.64
N ILE A 13 -10.88 3.81 20.78
CA ILE A 13 -10.98 2.38 21.11
C ILE A 13 -10.19 1.97 22.35
N THR A 14 -9.24 2.79 22.82
CA THR A 14 -8.36 2.48 23.95
C THR A 14 -7.98 3.72 24.75
N SER A 15 -7.71 3.52 26.06
CA SER A 15 -7.17 4.56 26.94
C SER A 15 -5.66 4.78 26.76
N PHE A 16 -4.98 3.89 26.03
CA PHE A 16 -3.54 3.97 25.73
C PHE A 16 -3.30 4.07 24.23
N PRO A 17 -3.57 5.22 23.61
CA PRO A 17 -3.60 5.37 22.15
C PRO A 17 -2.22 5.26 21.49
N SER A 18 -1.12 5.40 22.23
CA SER A 18 0.24 5.18 21.70
C SER A 18 0.65 3.70 21.64
N LEU A 19 -0.17 2.81 22.27
CA LEU A 19 0.06 1.36 22.33
C LEU A 19 -0.98 0.62 21.48
N LEU A 20 -0.57 0.13 20.33
CA LEU A 20 -1.37 -0.67 19.42
C LEU A 20 -1.02 -2.15 19.57
N ALA A 21 -1.71 -2.83 20.48
CA ALA A 21 -1.42 -4.21 20.83
C ALA A 21 -2.68 -5.08 20.83
N THR A 22 -2.50 -6.36 20.60
CA THR A 22 -3.49 -7.42 20.54
C THR A 22 -4.36 -7.43 19.27
N ARG A 23 -4.70 -8.64 18.84
CA ARG A 23 -5.61 -8.86 17.71
C ARG A 23 -7.01 -8.29 17.97
N LEU A 24 -7.50 -8.34 19.22
CA LEU A 24 -8.83 -7.82 19.57
C LEU A 24 -8.90 -6.30 19.39
N ALA A 25 -7.87 -5.57 19.86
CA ALA A 25 -7.78 -4.13 19.61
C ALA A 25 -7.64 -3.83 18.11
N GLY A 26 -6.86 -4.64 17.38
CA GLY A 26 -6.72 -4.54 15.93
C GLY A 26 -8.06 -4.68 15.20
N LYS A 27 -8.94 -5.61 15.61
CA LYS A 27 -10.29 -5.74 15.03
C LYS A 27 -11.11 -4.47 15.19
N ARG A 28 -11.16 -3.91 16.41
CA ARG A 28 -11.89 -2.66 16.67
C ARG A 28 -11.30 -1.48 15.90
N PHE A 29 -9.97 -1.43 15.82
CA PHE A 29 -9.27 -0.40 15.07
C PHE A 29 -9.59 -0.51 13.57
N TRP A 30 -9.57 -1.72 13.02
CA TRP A 30 -9.89 -1.98 11.62
C TRP A 30 -11.30 -1.50 11.26
N GLU A 31 -12.30 -1.75 12.11
CA GLU A 31 -13.67 -1.26 11.91
C GLU A 31 -13.72 0.28 11.80
N GLN A 32 -12.98 0.99 12.66
CA GLN A 32 -12.90 2.45 12.61
C GLN A 32 -12.12 2.93 11.38
N LEU A 33 -11.01 2.28 11.05
CA LEU A 33 -10.20 2.63 9.89
C LEU A 33 -10.99 2.45 8.60
N GLN A 34 -11.75 1.37 8.45
CA GLN A 34 -12.60 1.14 7.28
C GLN A 34 -13.60 2.28 7.04
N ILE A 35 -14.14 2.88 8.10
CA ILE A 35 -15.05 4.04 7.99
C ILE A 35 -14.29 5.22 7.37
N CYS A 36 -13.06 5.46 7.83
CA CYS A 36 -12.21 6.54 7.31
C CYS A 36 -11.74 6.29 5.87
N LEU A 37 -11.59 5.02 5.48
CA LEU A 37 -11.15 4.62 4.14
C LEU A 37 -12.27 4.61 3.08
N ARG A 38 -13.52 4.81 3.45
CA ARG A 38 -14.67 4.85 2.52
C ARG A 38 -14.80 6.15 1.74
N GLU A 39 -13.71 6.85 1.51
CA GLU A 39 -13.72 8.06 0.69
C GLU A 39 -14.05 7.72 -0.78
N PRO A 40 -14.93 8.49 -1.42
CA PRO A 40 -15.41 8.20 -2.76
C PRO A 40 -14.37 8.45 -3.86
N ASP A 41 -13.32 9.23 -3.59
CA ASP A 41 -12.32 9.59 -4.59
C ASP A 41 -11.11 8.64 -4.54
N THR A 42 -11.04 7.75 -5.52
CA THR A 42 -9.92 6.80 -5.69
C THR A 42 -8.62 7.49 -6.15
N ASN A 43 -8.64 8.77 -6.48
CA ASN A 43 -7.47 9.54 -6.90
C ASN A 43 -6.81 10.33 -5.75
N VAL A 44 -7.31 10.18 -4.53
CA VAL A 44 -6.74 10.83 -3.34
C VAL A 44 -5.83 9.86 -2.60
N VAL A 45 -4.58 10.25 -2.33
CA VAL A 45 -3.68 9.49 -1.42
C VAL A 45 -4.18 9.63 0.01
N ILE A 46 -4.32 8.51 0.68
CA ILE A 46 -4.61 8.43 2.12
C ILE A 46 -3.30 8.14 2.84
N ILE A 47 -2.86 9.07 3.66
CA ILE A 47 -1.66 8.92 4.49
C ILE A 47 -2.09 8.39 5.86
N LEU A 48 -1.52 7.27 6.28
CA LEU A 48 -1.66 6.72 7.62
C LEU A 48 -0.39 7.07 8.40
N SER A 49 -0.49 8.09 9.27
CA SER A 49 0.64 8.57 10.06
C SER A 49 0.72 7.82 11.39
N PHE A 50 1.91 7.30 11.67
CA PHE A 50 2.29 6.66 12.94
C PHE A 50 2.75 7.67 14.00
N ALA A 51 2.70 8.99 13.71
CA ALA A 51 3.08 9.99 14.69
C ALA A 51 2.29 9.79 16.01
N GLY A 52 3.02 9.71 17.13
CA GLY A 52 2.44 9.43 18.45
C GLY A 52 2.15 7.95 18.75
N ILE A 53 2.48 7.02 17.85
CA ILE A 53 2.49 5.57 18.12
C ILE A 53 3.87 5.17 18.60
N GLU A 54 3.95 4.68 19.82
CA GLU A 54 5.19 4.22 20.45
C GLU A 54 5.45 2.73 20.18
N ILE A 55 4.41 1.92 20.32
CA ILE A 55 4.49 0.46 20.18
C ILE A 55 3.31 -0.05 19.36
N MET A 56 3.61 -0.94 18.43
CA MET A 56 2.62 -1.75 17.73
C MET A 56 3.10 -3.20 17.69
N ASP A 57 2.28 -4.16 18.18
CA ASP A 57 2.63 -5.57 18.10
C ASP A 57 2.28 -6.20 16.73
N ALA A 58 2.92 -7.33 16.41
CA ALA A 58 2.71 -8.03 15.15
C ALA A 58 1.27 -8.55 14.97
N SER A 59 0.54 -8.86 16.07
CA SER A 59 -0.84 -9.33 16.01
C SER A 59 -1.80 -8.21 15.62
N PHE A 60 -1.56 -7.01 16.12
CA PHE A 60 -2.29 -5.81 15.72
C PHE A 60 -1.95 -5.45 14.27
N ALA A 61 -0.66 -5.44 13.91
CA ALA A 61 -0.20 -5.15 12.55
C ALA A 61 -0.84 -6.10 11.51
N ASP A 62 -0.88 -7.40 11.80
CA ASP A 62 -1.54 -8.41 10.95
C ASP A 62 -3.05 -8.14 10.80
N GLU A 63 -3.73 -7.82 11.90
CA GLU A 63 -5.17 -7.61 11.90
C GLU A 63 -5.59 -6.34 11.15
N VAL A 64 -4.76 -5.29 11.15
CA VAL A 64 -5.06 -4.01 10.50
C VAL A 64 -4.38 -3.91 9.14
N PHE A 65 -3.05 -3.86 9.12
CA PHE A 65 -2.29 -3.58 7.90
C PHE A 65 -2.17 -4.81 7.00
N GLY A 66 -2.09 -6.00 7.59
CA GLY A 66 -2.16 -7.25 6.84
C GLY A 66 -3.51 -7.40 6.13
N LYS A 67 -4.64 -7.10 6.80
CA LYS A 67 -5.96 -7.07 6.15
C LYS A 67 -6.04 -6.02 5.05
N LEU A 68 -5.56 -4.81 5.30
CA LEU A 68 -5.56 -3.73 4.32
C LEU A 68 -4.82 -4.14 3.04
N ALA A 69 -3.58 -4.65 3.19
CA ALA A 69 -2.77 -5.09 2.05
C ALA A 69 -3.43 -6.25 1.29
N THR A 70 -3.99 -7.22 2.01
CA THR A 70 -4.72 -8.36 1.42
C THR A 70 -5.95 -7.90 0.63
N GLN A 71 -6.78 -7.05 1.22
CA GLN A 71 -8.00 -6.56 0.55
C GLN A 71 -7.65 -5.72 -0.68
N ARG A 72 -6.54 -4.96 -0.65
CA ARG A 72 -6.03 -4.26 -1.82
C ARG A 72 -5.60 -5.22 -2.92
N ALA A 73 -4.80 -6.22 -2.58
CA ALA A 73 -4.35 -7.22 -3.55
C ALA A 73 -5.51 -7.98 -4.21
N ARG A 74 -6.61 -8.17 -3.47
CA ARG A 74 -7.87 -8.76 -3.97
C ARG A 74 -8.79 -7.77 -4.67
N LYS A 75 -8.52 -6.47 -4.59
CA LYS A 75 -9.41 -5.39 -5.07
C LYS A 75 -10.75 -5.31 -4.32
N ASP A 76 -10.75 -5.74 -3.07
CA ASP A 76 -11.93 -5.73 -2.19
C ASP A 76 -12.11 -4.37 -1.49
N VAL A 77 -11.10 -3.47 -1.60
CA VAL A 77 -11.12 -2.11 -1.05
C VAL A 77 -11.23 -1.09 -2.17
N SER A 78 -12.26 -0.27 -2.10
CA SER A 78 -12.51 0.83 -3.03
C SER A 78 -12.08 2.17 -2.43
N CYS A 79 -10.82 2.30 -2.04
CA CYS A 79 -10.23 3.58 -1.59
C CYS A 79 -9.03 3.95 -2.44
N GLY A 80 -8.62 5.22 -2.40
CA GLY A 80 -7.39 5.72 -3.02
C GLY A 80 -6.13 5.00 -2.51
N PRO A 81 -4.96 5.23 -3.10
CA PRO A 81 -3.71 4.69 -2.60
C PRO A 81 -3.50 5.03 -1.12
N VAL A 82 -2.97 4.08 -0.35
CA VAL A 82 -2.64 4.27 1.06
C VAL A 82 -1.13 4.27 1.22
N MET A 83 -0.60 5.24 1.93
CA MET A 83 0.83 5.38 2.23
C MET A 83 1.04 5.48 3.74
N LEU A 84 2.03 4.75 4.26
CA LEU A 84 2.42 4.79 5.66
C LEU A 84 3.53 5.82 5.86
N VAL A 85 3.47 6.59 6.96
CA VAL A 85 4.51 7.58 7.32
C VAL A 85 4.77 7.57 8.82
N ASP A 86 5.91 8.13 9.24
CA ASP A 86 6.28 8.38 10.64
C ASP A 86 6.37 7.13 11.54
N ALA A 87 6.53 5.94 10.96
CA ALA A 87 6.68 4.72 11.75
C ALA A 87 8.10 4.61 12.33
N ASN A 88 8.20 4.30 13.63
CA ASN A 88 9.47 3.96 14.26
C ASN A 88 9.94 2.54 13.88
N GLU A 89 11.21 2.21 14.18
CA GLU A 89 11.83 0.93 13.80
C GLU A 89 11.03 -0.28 14.28
N THR A 90 10.57 -0.28 15.53
CA THR A 90 9.80 -1.40 16.10
C THR A 90 8.47 -1.61 15.37
N CYS A 91 7.78 -0.52 15.03
CA CYS A 91 6.56 -0.60 14.21
C CYS A 91 6.85 -1.14 12.81
N ILE A 92 7.96 -0.72 12.19
CA ILE A 92 8.38 -1.19 10.87
C ILE A 92 8.67 -2.70 10.88
N GLU A 93 9.41 -3.19 11.88
CA GLU A 93 9.72 -4.62 12.02
C GLU A 93 8.44 -5.46 12.16
N ASN A 94 7.51 -5.03 13.00
CA ASN A 94 6.24 -5.71 13.19
C ASN A 94 5.33 -5.66 11.96
N LEU A 95 5.36 -4.54 11.19
CA LEU A 95 4.69 -4.45 9.88
C LEU A 95 5.28 -5.44 8.88
N LYS A 96 6.61 -5.50 8.76
CA LYS A 96 7.31 -6.46 7.88
C LYS A 96 6.89 -7.88 8.22
N MET A 97 7.03 -8.27 9.50
CA MET A 97 6.65 -9.60 9.97
C MET A 97 5.19 -9.93 9.63
N ALA A 98 4.27 -9.01 9.90
CA ALA A 98 2.85 -9.23 9.65
C ALA A 98 2.54 -9.41 8.15
N LEU A 99 3.10 -8.56 7.28
CA LEU A 99 2.82 -8.58 5.85
C LEU A 99 3.52 -9.74 5.12
N GLU A 100 4.73 -10.11 5.53
CA GLU A 100 5.49 -11.22 4.94
C GLU A 100 4.89 -12.58 5.29
N THR A 101 4.45 -12.78 6.54
CA THR A 101 3.90 -14.06 7.00
C THR A 101 2.43 -14.25 6.61
N ARG A 102 1.74 -13.22 6.15
CA ARG A 102 0.31 -13.30 5.87
C ARG A 102 0.00 -14.20 4.67
N ILE A 103 0.82 -14.15 3.63
CA ILE A 103 0.64 -14.98 2.42
C ILE A 103 0.73 -16.47 2.76
N ASP A 104 1.61 -16.84 3.70
CA ASP A 104 1.84 -18.23 4.09
C ASP A 104 0.69 -18.82 4.92
N ARG A 105 -0.20 -17.97 5.47
CA ARG A 105 -1.36 -18.39 6.28
C ARG A 105 -2.64 -18.55 5.48
N GLU A 106 -2.66 -18.13 4.23
CA GLU A 106 -3.84 -18.25 3.38
C GLU A 106 -3.91 -19.63 2.73
N SER A 107 -5.12 -20.20 2.62
CA SER A 107 -5.35 -21.55 2.07
C SER A 107 -4.80 -21.71 0.65
N PRO A 108 -4.43 -22.93 0.21
CA PRO A 108 -3.94 -23.21 -1.14
C PRO A 108 -4.86 -22.72 -2.28
N GLU A 109 -6.16 -22.61 -2.03
CA GLU A 109 -7.13 -22.06 -2.97
C GLU A 109 -6.99 -20.52 -3.16
N GLN A 110 -6.26 -19.85 -2.26
CA GLN A 110 -5.97 -18.42 -2.27
C GLN A 110 -4.58 -18.09 -2.83
N GLU A 111 -3.96 -19.02 -3.53
CA GLU A 111 -2.63 -18.98 -4.18
C GLU A 111 -2.39 -17.75 -5.10
N ARG A 112 -3.38 -16.85 -5.21
CA ARG A 112 -3.34 -15.66 -6.06
C ARG A 112 -2.75 -14.41 -5.43
N LEU A 113 -2.47 -14.40 -4.12
CA LEU A 113 -1.86 -13.24 -3.47
C LEU A 113 -0.34 -13.33 -3.51
N ARG A 114 0.23 -13.03 -4.69
CA ARG A 114 1.68 -12.94 -4.87
C ARG A 114 2.27 -11.68 -4.24
N ASN A 115 1.43 -10.70 -3.96
CA ASN A 115 1.83 -9.42 -3.41
C ASN A 115 0.93 -9.04 -2.23
N CYS A 116 1.53 -8.87 -1.06
CA CYS A 116 0.91 -8.34 0.15
C CYS A 116 1.80 -7.21 0.66
N VAL A 117 1.59 -5.99 0.15
CA VAL A 117 2.55 -4.89 0.23
C VAL A 117 1.85 -3.57 0.49
N LEU A 118 2.52 -2.70 1.26
CA LEU A 118 2.13 -1.30 1.45
C LEU A 118 3.33 -0.39 1.19
N PRO A 119 3.13 0.78 0.56
CA PRO A 119 4.17 1.78 0.42
C PRO A 119 4.36 2.54 1.73
N MET A 120 5.61 2.82 2.07
CA MET A 120 6.01 3.61 3.23
C MET A 120 6.99 4.71 2.83
N LEU A 121 6.78 5.90 3.35
CA LEU A 121 7.73 7.02 3.24
C LEU A 121 8.58 7.08 4.51
N GLN A 122 9.91 7.00 4.34
CA GLN A 122 10.91 7.15 5.39
C GLN A 122 11.85 8.29 5.02
N GLY A 123 11.71 9.44 5.68
CA GLY A 123 12.34 10.67 5.20
C GLY A 123 11.85 11.00 3.79
N ASP A 124 12.78 11.16 2.85
CA ASP A 124 12.46 11.41 1.43
C ASP A 124 12.40 10.12 0.58
N ALA A 125 12.68 8.97 1.17
CA ALA A 125 12.72 7.69 0.46
C ALA A 125 11.39 6.95 0.58
N MET A 126 10.80 6.59 -0.55
CA MET A 126 9.64 5.71 -0.61
C MET A 126 10.09 4.27 -0.77
N THR A 127 9.63 3.41 0.13
CA THR A 127 9.95 1.98 0.18
C THR A 127 8.68 1.13 0.14
N LEU A 128 8.84 -0.17 -0.11
CA LEU A 128 7.77 -1.15 0.00
C LEU A 128 7.98 -2.01 1.25
N ILE A 129 6.91 -2.24 2.00
CA ILE A 129 6.92 -3.14 3.16
C ILE A 129 6.00 -4.32 2.87
N GLY A 130 6.50 -5.55 3.08
CA GLY A 130 5.79 -6.79 2.90
C GLY A 130 6.37 -7.67 1.79
N LYS A 131 5.60 -8.66 1.37
CA LYS A 131 6.00 -9.62 0.33
C LYS A 131 5.50 -9.16 -1.05
N PHE A 132 6.38 -9.16 -2.02
CA PHE A 132 6.11 -8.76 -3.40
C PHE A 132 7.05 -9.47 -4.39
N GLU A 133 6.61 -9.58 -5.63
CA GLU A 133 7.42 -10.14 -6.71
C GLU A 133 8.48 -9.12 -7.19
N ASP A 134 9.64 -9.61 -7.59
CA ASP A 134 10.78 -8.77 -8.03
C ASP A 134 10.40 -7.75 -9.12
N HIS A 135 9.53 -8.15 -10.05
CA HIS A 135 9.11 -7.28 -11.13
C HIS A 135 8.22 -6.10 -10.65
N VAL A 136 7.50 -6.28 -9.53
CA VAL A 136 6.73 -5.21 -8.88
C VAL A 136 7.70 -4.19 -8.29
N PHE A 137 8.71 -4.67 -7.57
CA PHE A 137 9.74 -3.82 -6.97
C PHE A 137 10.52 -3.01 -8.03
N GLN A 138 11.02 -3.67 -9.07
CA GLN A 138 11.74 -3.01 -10.16
C GLN A 138 10.92 -1.89 -10.81
N SER A 139 9.64 -2.16 -11.09
CA SER A 139 8.75 -1.18 -11.71
C SER A 139 8.41 -0.03 -10.76
N PHE A 140 8.22 -0.33 -9.47
CA PHE A 140 7.99 0.68 -8.44
C PHE A 140 9.20 1.58 -8.22
N GLU A 141 10.40 1.00 -8.12
CA GLU A 141 11.65 1.74 -7.96
C GLU A 141 11.88 2.70 -9.13
N LEU A 142 11.64 2.22 -10.36
CA LEU A 142 11.76 3.06 -11.55
C LEU A 142 10.75 4.21 -11.54
N LEU A 143 9.48 3.93 -11.21
CA LEU A 143 8.45 4.96 -11.10
C LEU A 143 8.77 6.00 -10.02
N SER A 144 9.32 5.56 -8.89
CA SER A 144 9.74 6.45 -7.80
C SER A 144 10.83 7.43 -8.24
N LYS A 145 11.76 7.00 -9.10
CA LYS A 145 12.83 7.83 -9.66
C LYS A 145 12.34 8.83 -10.72
N HIS A 146 11.41 8.39 -11.58
CA HIS A 146 10.99 9.16 -12.75
C HIS A 146 9.71 10.01 -12.56
N LYS A 147 9.05 9.92 -11.42
CA LYS A 147 7.76 10.56 -11.08
C LYS A 147 6.58 10.08 -11.93
N THR A 148 6.78 9.87 -13.22
CA THR A 148 5.78 9.39 -14.18
C THR A 148 6.40 8.38 -15.14
N LEU A 149 5.62 7.37 -15.54
CA LEU A 149 6.03 6.39 -16.55
C LEU A 149 4.83 6.00 -17.43
N THR A 150 5.11 5.79 -18.70
CA THR A 150 4.23 5.07 -19.63
C THR A 150 4.70 3.62 -19.80
N ALA A 151 3.85 2.78 -20.39
CA ALA A 151 4.25 1.41 -20.72
C ALA A 151 5.44 1.37 -21.69
N ARG A 152 5.57 2.36 -22.56
CA ARG A 152 6.71 2.49 -23.49
C ARG A 152 8.01 2.80 -22.74
N ASP A 153 7.97 3.78 -21.82
CA ASP A 153 9.15 4.14 -21.01
C ASP A 153 9.65 2.93 -20.21
N LEU A 154 8.74 2.19 -19.57
CA LEU A 154 9.12 1.00 -18.82
C LEU A 154 9.65 -0.12 -19.71
N ALA A 155 9.05 -0.32 -20.91
CA ALA A 155 9.50 -1.30 -21.88
C ALA A 155 10.93 -1.01 -22.36
N ASP A 156 11.22 0.25 -22.69
CA ASP A 156 12.53 0.69 -23.18
C ASP A 156 13.61 0.52 -22.09
N VAL A 157 13.33 0.94 -20.85
CA VAL A 157 14.32 0.87 -19.76
C VAL A 157 14.60 -0.57 -19.31
N LEU A 158 13.57 -1.42 -19.25
CA LEU A 158 13.71 -2.80 -18.72
C LEU A 158 13.81 -3.85 -19.85
N ASN A 159 13.94 -3.42 -21.11
CA ASN A 159 13.98 -4.29 -22.30
C ASN A 159 12.82 -5.33 -22.31
N LEU A 160 11.60 -4.83 -22.14
CA LEU A 160 10.37 -5.63 -22.10
C LEU A 160 9.56 -5.41 -23.37
N ASN A 161 8.70 -6.38 -23.71
CA ASN A 161 7.64 -6.09 -24.65
C ASN A 161 6.58 -5.17 -24.02
N LEU A 162 5.86 -4.42 -24.87
CA LEU A 162 4.89 -3.40 -24.42
C LEU A 162 3.76 -3.99 -23.54
N ASN A 163 3.32 -5.22 -23.84
CA ASN A 163 2.26 -5.87 -23.06
C ASN A 163 2.74 -6.22 -21.63
N ALA A 164 3.95 -6.72 -21.49
CA ALA A 164 4.55 -7.01 -20.19
C ALA A 164 4.74 -5.73 -19.37
N ALA A 165 5.25 -4.66 -19.98
CA ALA A 165 5.41 -3.36 -19.35
C ALA A 165 4.05 -2.78 -18.88
N SER A 166 3.03 -2.83 -19.75
CA SER A 166 1.68 -2.39 -19.43
C SER A 166 1.08 -3.18 -18.26
N THR A 167 1.26 -4.50 -18.25
CA THR A 167 0.79 -5.37 -17.16
C THR A 167 1.47 -5.02 -15.83
N ARG A 168 2.79 -4.82 -15.82
CA ARG A 168 3.55 -4.45 -14.62
C ARG A 168 3.08 -3.12 -14.04
N LEU A 169 2.94 -2.07 -14.86
CA LEU A 169 2.45 -0.76 -14.40
C LEU A 169 0.99 -0.84 -13.92
N LYS A 170 0.14 -1.62 -14.61
CA LYS A 170 -1.22 -1.87 -14.14
C LYS A 170 -1.23 -2.55 -12.78
N THR A 171 -0.33 -3.52 -12.55
CA THR A 171 -0.19 -4.17 -11.23
C THR A 171 0.16 -3.16 -10.14
N LEU A 172 1.06 -2.19 -10.40
CA LEU A 172 1.34 -1.13 -9.42
C LEU A 172 0.08 -0.33 -9.08
N ALA A 173 -0.71 0.07 -10.08
CA ALA A 173 -1.94 0.81 -9.83
C ALA A 173 -2.99 -0.05 -9.09
N ASP A 174 -3.15 -1.30 -9.47
CA ASP A 174 -4.07 -2.25 -8.82
C ASP A 174 -3.70 -2.49 -7.34
N LEU A 175 -2.40 -2.51 -7.01
CA LEU A 175 -1.89 -2.60 -5.64
C LEU A 175 -1.94 -1.26 -4.88
N GLY A 176 -2.33 -0.16 -5.54
CA GLY A 176 -2.33 1.17 -4.94
C GLY A 176 -0.93 1.75 -4.72
N LEU A 177 0.04 1.32 -5.51
CA LEU A 177 1.44 1.80 -5.48
C LEU A 177 1.68 2.93 -6.49
N ALA A 178 0.69 3.22 -7.34
CA ALA A 178 0.72 4.27 -8.36
C ALA A 178 -0.67 4.79 -8.65
N PHE A 179 -0.76 6.02 -9.10
CA PHE A 179 -1.95 6.52 -9.80
C PHE A 179 -1.87 6.22 -11.29
N ARG A 180 -3.03 6.04 -11.92
CA ARG A 180 -3.14 5.87 -13.35
C ARG A 180 -4.08 6.93 -13.94
N THR A 181 -3.59 7.72 -14.89
CA THR A 181 -4.40 8.65 -15.68
C THR A 181 -4.48 8.20 -17.13
N GLU A 182 -5.61 8.47 -17.76
CA GLU A 182 -5.81 8.24 -19.19
C GLU A 182 -5.53 9.51 -19.95
N ILE A 183 -4.67 9.44 -20.95
CA ILE A 183 -4.41 10.53 -21.92
C ILE A 183 -4.85 10.02 -23.28
N ARG A 184 -5.52 10.89 -24.03
CA ARG A 184 -5.87 10.67 -25.45
C ARG A 184 -5.14 11.68 -26.31
N ASP A 185 -4.35 11.18 -27.23
CA ASP A 185 -3.65 11.96 -28.22
C ASP A 185 -4.00 11.50 -29.65
N ALA A 186 -3.34 12.07 -30.65
CA ALA A 186 -3.52 11.70 -32.04
C ALA A 186 -3.13 10.24 -32.36
N GLN A 187 -2.37 9.58 -31.49
CA GLN A 187 -1.94 8.20 -31.61
C GLN A 187 -2.88 7.22 -30.91
N GLY A 188 -3.88 7.72 -30.18
CA GLY A 188 -4.88 6.92 -29.49
C GLY A 188 -4.91 7.10 -27.98
N LYS A 189 -5.38 6.06 -27.29
CA LYS A 189 -5.50 6.03 -25.84
C LYS A 189 -4.23 5.52 -25.20
N GLN A 190 -3.64 6.30 -24.29
CA GLN A 190 -2.46 5.96 -23.53
C GLN A 190 -2.72 6.11 -22.02
N PHE A 191 -2.08 5.27 -21.21
CA PHE A 191 -2.08 5.41 -19.75
C PHE A 191 -0.73 5.92 -19.25
N VAL A 192 -0.79 6.91 -18.36
CA VAL A 192 0.38 7.43 -17.64
C VAL A 192 0.22 7.05 -16.18
N TYR A 193 1.29 6.54 -15.60
CA TYR A 193 1.35 6.13 -14.21
C TYR A 193 2.20 7.13 -13.42
N HIS A 194 1.70 7.57 -12.29
CA HIS A 194 2.31 8.58 -11.44
C HIS A 194 2.68 7.97 -10.09
N ARG A 195 3.85 8.35 -9.57
CA ARG A 195 4.21 7.97 -8.20
C ARG A 195 3.24 8.60 -7.20
N LEU A 196 3.14 8.00 -6.02
CA LEU A 196 2.45 8.61 -4.87
C LEU A 196 3.27 9.82 -4.39
N GLN A 197 2.61 10.93 -4.15
CA GLN A 197 3.23 12.19 -3.66
C GLN A 197 2.56 12.61 -2.36
#